data_1bc03678e79b86e949c6ba03a5b1a9f4
#
_entry.id   1bc03678e79b86e949c6ba03a5b1a9f4
#
_cell.length_a   1.000
_cell.length_b   1.000
_cell.length_c   1.000
_cell.angle_alpha   90.00
_cell.angle_beta   90.00
_cell.angle_gamma   90.00
#
_symmetry.space_group_name_H-M   'P 1'
#
loop_
_entity.id
_entity.type
_entity.pdbx_description
1 polymer ?
#
loop_
_entity_poly.entity_id
_entity_poly.type
_entity_poly.pdbx_seq_one_letter_code
_entity_poly.pdbx_strand_id
1 'polypeptide(L)'
;EELAFCGENYGRDRAVLREQSDRAAALMGITHLMDRKLSSLSGGQLQKVALACALASGAPVLLADEPASNLDPAAIADVRRALGVLKEQGLTVVVVEHRLHFLRGLADRVLLMEGGAVKRCWSGEDFYSMGEEKRRSLGLRTLVDPGAPEAWVTSRRGEAGEDSTRVEDARLSCRNLCFSYGDKTVFEGLDADFPAGQITCIAGVNGAGKTTLVRALCGLAAPSGGTISLDGRPASRRQRRAACALVMQDTGRQLFSDTLAGELTIGASDATGEAGEQLLADFDLAHLGDRHPLSLSGGQKQRLVIAAARATRRPVVILDEPTSGVDARHLDSITATLRRIADEGAAVIVVTHDGEFAAACADRLITLTPHSVAH
;
A
#
# COMPACT_ATOMS: atom_id res chain seq x y z
N GLU A 1 -10.33 24.97 -11.74
CA GLU A 1 -10.01 24.48 -13.11
C GLU A 1 -10.38 23.00 -13.23
N GLU A 2 -9.82 22.10 -12.43
CA GLU A 2 -10.02 20.65 -12.56
C GLU A 2 -11.49 20.21 -12.51
N LEU A 3 -12.28 20.77 -11.60
CA LEU A 3 -13.72 20.45 -11.48
C LEU A 3 -14.53 20.91 -12.69
N ALA A 4 -14.09 21.96 -13.37
CA ALA A 4 -14.76 22.50 -14.54
C ALA A 4 -14.37 21.80 -15.86
N PHE A 5 -13.21 21.14 -15.89
CA PHE A 5 -12.58 20.60 -17.09
C PHE A 5 -13.51 19.71 -17.94
N CYS A 6 -14.20 18.75 -17.29
CA CYS A 6 -15.13 17.88 -18.02
C CYS A 6 -16.28 18.67 -18.66
N GLY A 7 -16.84 19.63 -17.94
CA GLY A 7 -17.95 20.43 -18.43
C GLY A 7 -17.53 21.43 -19.53
N GLU A 8 -16.31 21.97 -19.46
CA GLU A 8 -15.72 22.79 -20.51
C GLU A 8 -15.61 22.03 -21.83
N ASN A 9 -15.14 20.77 -21.75
CA ASN A 9 -15.05 19.90 -22.94
C ASN A 9 -16.41 19.58 -23.56
N TYR A 10 -17.50 19.65 -22.80
CA TYR A 10 -18.87 19.52 -23.30
C TYR A 10 -19.49 20.86 -23.73
N GLY A 11 -18.72 21.95 -23.72
CA GLY A 11 -19.18 23.28 -24.16
C GLY A 11 -20.26 23.88 -23.25
N ARG A 12 -20.30 23.54 -21.96
CA ARG A 12 -21.27 24.09 -21.01
C ARG A 12 -20.98 25.57 -20.72
N ASP A 13 -22.03 26.31 -20.43
CA ASP A 13 -21.93 27.72 -20.03
C ASP A 13 -21.09 27.91 -18.77
N ARG A 14 -20.25 28.94 -18.73
CA ARG A 14 -19.31 29.22 -17.61
C ARG A 14 -20.03 29.44 -16.29
N ALA A 15 -21.21 30.00 -16.28
CA ALA A 15 -21.98 30.21 -15.04
C ALA A 15 -22.46 28.88 -14.46
N VAL A 16 -22.95 27.98 -15.34
CA VAL A 16 -23.36 26.61 -14.98
C VAL A 16 -22.19 25.81 -14.45
N LEU A 17 -21.02 25.89 -15.11
CA LEU A 17 -19.80 25.20 -14.66
C LEU A 17 -19.35 25.64 -13.28
N ARG A 18 -19.43 26.94 -13.01
CA ARG A 18 -19.05 27.48 -11.71
C ARG A 18 -19.99 26.99 -10.61
N GLU A 19 -21.29 27.07 -10.83
CA GLU A 19 -22.30 26.57 -9.89
C GLU A 19 -22.13 25.09 -9.59
N GLN A 20 -21.95 24.25 -10.63
CA GLN A 20 -21.72 22.81 -10.50
C GLN A 20 -20.44 22.50 -9.73
N SER A 21 -19.35 23.21 -10.02
CA SER A 21 -18.05 23.05 -9.35
C SER A 21 -18.13 23.45 -7.88
N ASP A 22 -18.74 24.58 -7.56
CA ASP A 22 -18.90 25.06 -6.18
C ASP A 22 -19.79 24.11 -5.37
N ARG A 23 -20.89 23.63 -5.95
CA ARG A 23 -21.77 22.61 -5.34
C ARG A 23 -21.02 21.29 -5.09
N ALA A 24 -20.27 20.79 -6.08
CA ALA A 24 -19.51 19.55 -5.95
C ALA A 24 -18.43 19.69 -4.87
N ALA A 25 -17.72 20.82 -4.83
CA ALA A 25 -16.69 21.09 -3.83
C ALA A 25 -17.29 21.13 -2.41
N ALA A 26 -18.44 21.74 -2.24
CA ALA A 26 -19.14 21.79 -0.94
C ALA A 26 -19.60 20.41 -0.48
N LEU A 27 -20.24 19.63 -1.36
CA LEU A 27 -20.73 18.27 -1.05
C LEU A 27 -19.59 17.30 -0.69
N MET A 28 -18.44 17.42 -1.38
CA MET A 28 -17.24 16.59 -1.10
C MET A 28 -16.38 17.14 0.04
N GLY A 29 -16.71 18.30 0.62
CA GLY A 29 -15.97 18.92 1.70
C GLY A 29 -14.57 19.39 1.30
N ILE A 30 -14.38 19.79 0.03
CA ILE A 30 -13.08 20.21 -0.51
C ILE A 30 -12.99 21.70 -0.84
N THR A 31 -13.96 22.52 -0.44
CA THR A 31 -13.98 23.97 -0.70
C THR A 31 -12.67 24.66 -0.29
N HIS A 32 -12.07 24.21 0.85
CA HIS A 32 -10.80 24.75 1.35
C HIS A 32 -9.56 24.37 0.50
N LEU A 33 -9.73 23.49 -0.49
CA LEU A 33 -8.66 23.03 -1.40
C LEU A 33 -8.71 23.72 -2.76
N MET A 34 -9.77 24.50 -3.06
CA MET A 34 -10.02 25.01 -4.41
C MET A 34 -8.89 25.87 -4.99
N ASP A 35 -8.14 26.57 -4.13
CA ASP A 35 -7.02 27.43 -4.54
C ASP A 35 -5.65 26.72 -4.45
N ARG A 36 -5.63 25.43 -4.08
CA ARG A 36 -4.39 24.67 -3.98
C ARG A 36 -4.00 24.00 -5.29
N LYS A 37 -2.69 23.87 -5.51
CA LYS A 37 -2.18 23.06 -6.63
C LYS A 37 -2.41 21.58 -6.34
N LEU A 38 -2.85 20.80 -7.34
CA LEU A 38 -3.07 19.34 -7.20
C LEU A 38 -1.83 18.60 -6.68
N SER A 39 -0.63 19.02 -7.12
CA SER A 39 0.64 18.43 -6.67
C SER A 39 0.95 18.63 -5.18
N SER A 40 0.24 19.53 -4.49
CA SER A 40 0.38 19.77 -3.05
C SER A 40 -0.63 18.99 -2.20
N LEU A 41 -1.57 18.27 -2.84
CA LEU A 41 -2.63 17.53 -2.15
C LEU A 41 -2.16 16.14 -1.73
N SER A 42 -2.69 15.65 -0.61
CA SER A 42 -2.51 14.25 -0.21
C SER A 42 -3.31 13.30 -1.12
N GLY A 43 -2.96 12.00 -1.13
CA GLY A 43 -3.67 10.99 -1.91
C GLY A 43 -5.17 10.98 -1.64
N GLY A 44 -5.61 11.04 -0.37
CA GLY A 44 -7.02 11.12 -0.01
C GLY A 44 -7.70 12.41 -0.47
N GLN A 45 -6.99 13.55 -0.43
CA GLN A 45 -7.51 14.81 -0.97
C GLN A 45 -7.65 14.75 -2.50
N LEU A 46 -6.68 14.19 -3.21
CA LEU A 46 -6.75 13.97 -4.65
C LEU A 46 -7.94 13.08 -5.03
N GLN A 47 -8.17 12.01 -4.25
CA GLN A 47 -9.30 11.10 -4.48
C GLN A 47 -10.65 11.83 -4.30
N LYS A 48 -10.78 12.68 -3.27
CA LYS A 48 -11.99 13.52 -3.11
C LYS A 48 -12.17 14.51 -4.26
N VAL A 49 -11.09 15.11 -4.77
CA VAL A 49 -11.15 15.98 -5.95
C VAL A 49 -11.63 15.19 -7.16
N ALA A 50 -11.11 13.99 -7.41
CA ALA A 50 -11.56 13.14 -8.51
C ALA A 50 -13.05 12.79 -8.42
N LEU A 51 -13.55 12.45 -7.24
CA LEU A 51 -14.99 12.22 -7.00
C LEU A 51 -15.82 13.49 -7.18
N ALA A 52 -15.29 14.66 -6.76
CA ALA A 52 -15.94 15.95 -7.01
C ALA A 52 -16.02 16.30 -8.51
N CYS A 53 -14.96 15.99 -9.28
CA CYS A 53 -14.97 16.15 -10.75
C CYS A 53 -16.07 15.27 -11.39
N ALA A 54 -16.19 14.02 -10.95
CA ALA A 54 -17.25 13.13 -11.41
C ALA A 54 -18.64 13.69 -11.11
N LEU A 55 -18.86 14.22 -9.92
CA LEU A 55 -20.13 14.87 -9.55
C LEU A 55 -20.38 16.13 -10.37
N ALA A 56 -19.38 17.01 -10.53
CA ALA A 56 -19.47 18.24 -11.31
C ALA A 56 -19.74 17.98 -12.81
N SER A 57 -19.30 16.82 -13.32
CA SER A 57 -19.57 16.42 -14.71
C SER A 57 -21.07 16.23 -15.00
N GLY A 58 -21.88 15.99 -13.97
CA GLY A 58 -23.31 15.69 -14.11
C GLY A 58 -23.59 14.35 -14.78
N ALA A 59 -22.61 13.46 -14.87
CA ALA A 59 -22.80 12.11 -15.38
C ALA A 59 -23.68 11.29 -14.43
N PRO A 60 -24.67 10.53 -14.93
CA PRO A 60 -25.55 9.73 -14.07
C PRO A 60 -24.90 8.47 -13.51
N VAL A 61 -23.76 8.08 -14.06
CA VAL A 61 -23.00 6.87 -13.68
C VAL A 61 -21.56 7.26 -13.36
N LEU A 62 -21.08 6.85 -12.19
CA LEU A 62 -19.69 6.92 -11.79
C LEU A 62 -19.07 5.52 -11.82
N LEU A 63 -17.93 5.38 -12.48
CA LEU A 63 -17.07 4.21 -12.41
C LEU A 63 -15.85 4.56 -11.57
N ALA A 64 -15.64 3.87 -10.45
CA ALA A 64 -14.51 4.06 -9.55
C ALA A 64 -13.70 2.76 -9.47
N ASP A 65 -12.48 2.80 -9.99
CA ASP A 65 -11.54 1.68 -9.99
C ASP A 65 -10.54 1.85 -8.85
N GLU A 66 -10.58 0.95 -7.88
CA GLU A 66 -9.78 0.94 -6.66
C GLU A 66 -9.69 2.30 -5.94
N PRO A 67 -10.82 2.97 -5.63
CA PRO A 67 -10.79 4.32 -5.05
C PRO A 67 -10.17 4.39 -3.65
N ALA A 68 -10.00 3.26 -2.96
CA ALA A 68 -9.37 3.18 -1.65
C ALA A 68 -7.89 2.74 -1.71
N SER A 69 -7.32 2.58 -2.90
CA SER A 69 -5.93 2.13 -3.06
C SER A 69 -4.94 3.16 -2.48
N ASN A 70 -3.94 2.70 -1.75
CA ASN A 70 -2.89 3.53 -1.12
C ASN A 70 -3.38 4.60 -0.14
N LEU A 71 -4.60 4.48 0.36
CA LEU A 71 -5.17 5.40 1.33
C LEU A 71 -5.03 4.84 2.75
N ASP A 72 -4.77 5.75 3.70
CA ASP A 72 -4.85 5.43 5.12
C ASP A 72 -6.31 5.27 5.59
N PRO A 73 -6.57 4.68 6.76
CA PRO A 73 -7.93 4.43 7.23
C PRO A 73 -8.82 5.67 7.30
N ALA A 74 -8.25 6.83 7.64
CA ALA A 74 -9.00 8.08 7.70
C ALA A 74 -9.44 8.55 6.30
N ALA A 75 -8.54 8.46 5.32
CA ALA A 75 -8.84 8.79 3.93
C ALA A 75 -9.84 7.79 3.31
N ILE A 76 -9.78 6.50 3.66
CA ILE A 76 -10.77 5.49 3.25
C ILE A 76 -12.17 5.85 3.81
N ALA A 77 -12.25 6.25 5.08
CA ALA A 77 -13.50 6.71 5.67
C ALA A 77 -14.07 7.95 4.95
N ASP A 78 -13.20 8.85 4.51
CA ASP A 78 -13.58 10.00 3.70
C ASP A 78 -14.12 9.61 2.32
N VAL A 79 -13.45 8.69 1.62
CA VAL A 79 -13.93 8.14 0.34
C VAL A 79 -15.29 7.46 0.51
N ARG A 80 -15.45 6.64 1.54
CA ARG A 80 -16.73 6.00 1.87
C ARG A 80 -17.86 7.03 2.02
N ARG A 81 -17.61 8.13 2.77
CA ARG A 81 -18.59 9.22 2.93
C ARG A 81 -18.91 9.89 1.60
N ALA A 82 -17.90 10.17 0.78
CA ALA A 82 -18.07 10.76 -0.53
C ALA A 82 -18.91 9.88 -1.47
N LEU A 83 -18.66 8.56 -1.52
CA LEU A 83 -19.46 7.61 -2.29
C LEU A 83 -20.93 7.58 -1.79
N GLY A 84 -21.15 7.68 -0.48
CA GLY A 84 -22.49 7.79 0.11
C GLY A 84 -23.23 9.04 -0.37
N VAL A 85 -22.57 10.20 -0.36
CA VAL A 85 -23.13 11.46 -0.89
C VAL A 85 -23.51 11.33 -2.37
N LEU A 86 -22.65 10.71 -3.20
CA LEU A 86 -22.94 10.50 -4.62
C LEU A 86 -24.19 9.62 -4.83
N LYS A 87 -24.32 8.56 -4.03
CA LYS A 87 -25.50 7.68 -4.02
C LYS A 87 -26.77 8.45 -3.63
N GLU A 88 -26.70 9.28 -2.57
CA GLU A 88 -27.82 10.13 -2.12
C GLU A 88 -28.22 11.18 -3.15
N GLN A 89 -27.29 11.65 -3.98
CA GLN A 89 -27.57 12.53 -5.13
C GLN A 89 -28.16 11.78 -6.34
N GLY A 90 -28.43 10.48 -6.22
CA GLY A 90 -29.06 9.66 -7.26
C GLY A 90 -28.12 9.12 -8.33
N LEU A 91 -26.81 9.20 -8.15
CA LEU A 91 -25.86 8.60 -9.11
C LEU A 91 -25.87 7.08 -8.98
N THR A 92 -25.74 6.39 -10.10
CA THR A 92 -25.37 4.98 -10.11
C THR A 92 -23.86 4.89 -9.93
N VAL A 93 -23.42 4.32 -8.79
CA VAL A 93 -22.00 4.20 -8.46
C VAL A 93 -21.56 2.75 -8.63
N VAL A 94 -20.60 2.51 -9.52
CA VAL A 94 -19.96 1.21 -9.72
C VAL A 94 -18.53 1.29 -9.19
N VAL A 95 -18.22 0.48 -8.17
CA VAL A 95 -16.90 0.44 -7.54
C VAL A 95 -16.26 -0.91 -7.81
N VAL A 96 -15.04 -0.91 -8.33
CA VAL A 96 -14.18 -2.09 -8.42
C VAL A 96 -13.19 -2.02 -7.26
N GLU A 97 -13.15 -3.03 -6.40
CA GLU A 97 -12.35 -3.02 -5.19
C GLU A 97 -11.96 -4.41 -4.69
N HIS A 98 -10.79 -4.48 -4.08
CA HIS A 98 -10.33 -5.65 -3.34
C HIS A 98 -10.52 -5.49 -1.83
N ARG A 99 -10.40 -4.29 -1.28
CA ARG A 99 -10.68 -3.97 0.13
C ARG A 99 -12.17 -3.76 0.32
N LEU A 100 -12.89 -4.80 0.74
CA LEU A 100 -14.35 -4.82 0.69
C LEU A 100 -15.04 -4.29 1.96
N HIS A 101 -14.36 -4.30 3.11
CA HIS A 101 -14.96 -3.99 4.42
C HIS A 101 -15.56 -2.58 4.49
N PHE A 102 -14.92 -1.58 3.89
CA PHE A 102 -15.38 -0.19 3.97
C PHE A 102 -16.67 0.08 3.17
N LEU A 103 -17.06 -0.80 2.25
CA LEU A 103 -18.30 -0.69 1.48
C LEU A 103 -19.50 -1.36 2.16
N ARG A 104 -19.30 -2.00 3.35
CA ARG A 104 -20.38 -2.60 4.14
C ARG A 104 -21.48 -1.59 4.47
N GLY A 105 -22.74 -1.94 4.13
CA GLY A 105 -23.91 -1.05 4.30
C GLY A 105 -24.02 0.09 3.29
N LEU A 106 -23.05 0.24 2.37
CA LEU A 106 -23.12 1.19 1.27
C LEU A 106 -23.48 0.50 -0.06
N ALA A 107 -22.95 -0.69 -0.32
CA ALA A 107 -23.20 -1.44 -1.54
C ALA A 107 -24.60 -2.07 -1.52
N ASP A 108 -25.41 -1.83 -2.57
CA ASP A 108 -26.73 -2.45 -2.77
C ASP A 108 -26.59 -3.83 -3.42
N ARG A 109 -25.62 -3.97 -4.34
CA ARG A 109 -25.35 -5.19 -5.10
C ARG A 109 -23.85 -5.42 -5.20
N VAL A 110 -23.44 -6.69 -5.17
CA VAL A 110 -22.04 -7.08 -5.34
C VAL A 110 -21.94 -8.12 -6.45
N LEU A 111 -21.05 -7.88 -7.39
CA LEU A 111 -20.77 -8.75 -8.53
C LEU A 111 -19.35 -9.33 -8.39
N LEU A 112 -19.23 -10.66 -8.45
CA LEU A 112 -17.93 -11.33 -8.56
C LEU A 112 -17.61 -11.55 -10.04
N MET A 113 -16.47 -11.02 -10.45
CA MET A 113 -15.94 -11.19 -11.81
C MET A 113 -14.73 -12.12 -11.81
N GLU A 114 -14.72 -13.08 -12.71
CA GLU A 114 -13.57 -13.96 -12.96
C GLU A 114 -13.47 -14.24 -14.47
N GLY A 115 -12.24 -14.14 -15.02
CA GLY A 115 -11.99 -14.41 -16.44
C GLY A 115 -12.84 -13.55 -17.39
N GLY A 116 -13.08 -12.28 -17.03
CA GLY A 116 -13.85 -11.34 -17.84
C GLY A 116 -15.38 -11.56 -17.80
N ALA A 117 -15.89 -12.44 -16.93
CA ALA A 117 -17.32 -12.73 -16.82
C ALA A 117 -17.84 -12.56 -15.39
N VAL A 118 -19.11 -12.12 -15.26
CA VAL A 118 -19.81 -12.10 -13.97
C VAL A 118 -20.17 -13.53 -13.59
N LYS A 119 -19.58 -14.05 -12.53
CA LYS A 119 -19.80 -15.41 -12.02
C LYS A 119 -20.92 -15.49 -11.00
N ARG A 120 -21.05 -14.46 -10.16
CA ARG A 120 -22.05 -14.43 -9.08
C ARG A 120 -22.52 -12.98 -8.87
N CYS A 121 -23.73 -12.88 -8.34
CA CYS A 121 -24.35 -11.62 -7.93
C CYS A 121 -25.07 -11.86 -6.59
N TRP A 122 -24.92 -10.92 -5.66
CA TRP A 122 -25.58 -10.90 -4.36
C TRP A 122 -26.21 -9.52 -4.10
N SER A 123 -27.19 -9.50 -3.20
CA SER A 123 -27.51 -8.26 -2.50
C SER A 123 -26.33 -7.83 -1.60
N GLY A 124 -26.23 -6.57 -1.24
CA GLY A 124 -25.21 -6.12 -0.28
C GLY A 124 -25.33 -6.85 1.06
N GLU A 125 -26.56 -7.04 1.55
CA GLU A 125 -26.85 -7.71 2.81
C GLU A 125 -26.38 -9.18 2.79
N ASP A 126 -26.77 -9.96 1.77
CA ASP A 126 -26.34 -11.38 1.63
C ASP A 126 -24.82 -11.49 1.51
N PHE A 127 -24.19 -10.57 0.78
CA PHE A 127 -22.75 -10.57 0.60
C PHE A 127 -22.00 -10.35 1.91
N TYR A 128 -22.39 -9.34 2.67
CA TYR A 128 -21.72 -8.99 3.93
C TYR A 128 -22.13 -9.88 5.13
N SER A 129 -23.13 -10.75 4.97
CA SER A 129 -23.49 -11.81 5.92
C SER A 129 -22.75 -13.14 5.65
N MET A 130 -21.96 -13.20 4.58
CA MET A 130 -21.23 -14.39 4.17
C MET A 130 -20.26 -14.87 5.25
N GLY A 131 -20.27 -16.17 5.54
CA GLY A 131 -19.32 -16.80 6.46
C GLY A 131 -17.91 -16.84 5.90
N GLU A 132 -16.93 -16.88 6.80
CA GLU A 132 -15.49 -16.79 6.51
C GLU A 132 -15.00 -17.90 5.55
N GLU A 133 -15.46 -19.13 5.73
CA GLU A 133 -15.09 -20.26 4.87
C GLU A 133 -15.49 -20.01 3.40
N LYS A 134 -16.73 -19.56 3.18
CA LYS A 134 -17.24 -19.22 1.84
C LYS A 134 -16.49 -18.04 1.25
N ARG A 135 -16.19 -17.02 2.05
CA ARG A 135 -15.40 -15.87 1.64
C ARG A 135 -14.02 -16.30 1.11
N ARG A 136 -13.29 -17.11 1.89
CA ARG A 136 -11.97 -17.64 1.51
C ARG A 136 -12.02 -18.51 0.25
N SER A 137 -13.04 -19.38 0.13
CA SER A 137 -13.21 -20.23 -1.08
C SER A 137 -13.40 -19.41 -2.36
N LEU A 138 -13.93 -18.19 -2.25
CA LEU A 138 -14.11 -17.25 -3.35
C LEU A 138 -12.87 -16.37 -3.61
N GLY A 139 -11.80 -16.48 -2.80
CA GLY A 139 -10.62 -15.65 -2.93
C GLY A 139 -10.85 -14.17 -2.58
N LEU A 140 -11.84 -13.89 -1.74
CA LEU A 140 -12.20 -12.53 -1.34
C LEU A 140 -11.42 -12.08 -0.09
N ARG A 141 -11.04 -10.80 -0.07
CA ARG A 141 -10.45 -10.12 1.08
C ARG A 141 -11.44 -10.03 2.24
N THR A 142 -10.94 -9.72 3.44
CA THR A 142 -11.78 -9.62 4.65
C THR A 142 -12.98 -8.68 4.46
N LEU A 143 -14.14 -9.11 4.99
CA LEU A 143 -15.35 -8.29 5.05
C LEU A 143 -15.49 -7.56 6.40
N VAL A 144 -14.55 -7.77 7.32
CA VAL A 144 -14.51 -7.16 8.64
C VAL A 144 -13.42 -6.08 8.65
N ASP A 145 -13.70 -4.95 9.27
CA ASP A 145 -12.71 -3.89 9.47
C ASP A 145 -11.56 -4.43 10.33
N PRO A 146 -10.31 -4.38 9.88
CA PRO A 146 -9.17 -4.85 10.65
C PRO A 146 -8.85 -3.97 11.89
N GLY A 147 -9.54 -2.85 12.05
CA GLY A 147 -9.36 -1.93 13.18
C GLY A 147 -8.09 -1.09 13.11
N ALA A 148 -7.74 -0.48 14.24
CA ALA A 148 -6.53 0.34 14.38
C ALA A 148 -5.25 -0.52 14.33
N PRO A 149 -4.09 0.07 13.95
CA PRO A 149 -2.82 -0.67 13.81
C PRO A 149 -2.45 -1.50 15.04
N GLU A 150 -2.74 -1.02 16.23
CA GLU A 150 -2.43 -1.72 17.48
C GLU A 150 -3.14 -3.07 17.59
N ALA A 151 -4.29 -3.24 16.94
CA ALA A 151 -5.03 -4.49 16.90
C ALA A 151 -4.45 -5.54 15.92
N TRP A 152 -3.59 -5.13 14.99
CA TRP A 152 -3.11 -6.02 13.91
C TRP A 152 -2.15 -7.11 14.39
N VAL A 153 -1.43 -6.87 15.48
CA VAL A 153 -0.37 -7.79 15.99
C VAL A 153 -0.75 -8.51 17.28
N THR A 154 -1.81 -8.06 17.98
CA THR A 154 -2.23 -8.64 19.28
C THR A 154 -2.60 -10.12 19.21
N SER A 155 -3.03 -10.64 18.06
CA SER A 155 -3.44 -12.04 17.92
C SER A 155 -2.30 -13.07 17.94
N ARG A 156 -1.04 -12.65 17.73
CA ARG A 156 0.13 -13.52 17.74
C ARG A 156 0.99 -13.39 19.01
N ARG A 157 0.71 -12.38 19.84
CA ARG A 157 1.44 -12.10 21.09
C ARG A 157 0.99 -12.94 22.31
N GLY A 158 0.37 -14.09 22.10
CA GLY A 158 -0.10 -14.91 23.22
C GLY A 158 0.93 -15.30 24.28
N GLU A 159 2.25 -15.09 24.08
CA GLU A 159 3.28 -15.55 25.01
C GLU A 159 4.58 -14.72 25.10
N ALA A 160 4.70 -13.56 24.48
CA ALA A 160 5.91 -12.74 24.63
C ALA A 160 5.62 -11.46 25.42
N GLY A 161 6.19 -11.36 26.60
CA GLY A 161 5.98 -10.29 27.58
C GLY A 161 6.25 -8.86 27.07
N GLU A 162 5.66 -7.93 27.81
CA GLU A 162 5.56 -6.49 27.55
C GLU A 162 6.88 -5.68 27.54
N ASP A 163 8.07 -6.29 27.50
CA ASP A 163 9.32 -5.53 27.62
C ASP A 163 10.42 -6.02 26.69
N SER A 164 10.48 -5.46 25.46
CA SER A 164 11.77 -5.30 24.78
C SER A 164 11.68 -4.30 23.62
N THR A 165 11.80 -3.02 23.90
CA THR A 165 12.09 -2.00 22.89
C THR A 165 13.52 -2.12 22.35
N ARG A 166 14.39 -2.89 23.00
CA ARG A 166 15.76 -3.17 22.55
C ARG A 166 15.92 -4.66 22.32
N VAL A 167 16.24 -5.05 21.09
CA VAL A 167 16.65 -6.41 20.72
C VAL A 167 18.17 -6.39 20.59
N GLU A 168 18.86 -7.17 21.43
CA GLU A 168 20.34 -7.23 21.44
C GLU A 168 20.90 -7.69 20.09
N ASP A 169 20.14 -8.49 19.32
CA ASP A 169 20.53 -9.05 18.02
C ASP A 169 19.73 -8.49 16.83
N ALA A 170 19.48 -7.17 16.81
CA ALA A 170 18.81 -6.56 15.67
C ALA A 170 19.71 -6.58 14.42
N ARG A 171 19.19 -7.15 13.29
CA ARG A 171 19.86 -7.12 11.98
C ARG A 171 20.08 -5.70 11.49
N LEU A 172 19.05 -4.88 11.64
CA LEU A 172 19.09 -3.45 11.34
C LEU A 172 18.49 -2.71 12.54
N SER A 173 19.09 -1.59 12.92
CA SER A 173 18.54 -0.74 13.99
C SER A 173 18.81 0.74 13.71
N CYS A 174 18.00 1.62 14.28
CA CYS A 174 18.29 3.03 14.32
C CYS A 174 18.14 3.59 15.74
N ARG A 175 18.96 4.61 16.05
CA ARG A 175 18.97 5.27 17.35
C ARG A 175 19.03 6.76 17.18
N ASN A 176 18.14 7.45 17.90
CA ASN A 176 17.99 8.90 17.88
C ASN A 176 17.96 9.45 16.45
N LEU A 177 17.27 8.72 15.53
CA LEU A 177 17.26 9.04 14.12
C LEU A 177 16.41 10.28 13.86
N CYS A 178 17.00 11.27 13.19
CA CYS A 178 16.35 12.52 12.82
C CYS A 178 16.38 12.70 11.30
N PHE A 179 15.31 13.25 10.73
CA PHE A 179 15.26 13.55 9.30
C PHE A 179 14.47 14.83 9.01
N SER A 180 15.05 15.70 8.16
CA SER A 180 14.41 16.93 7.70
C SER A 180 14.64 17.14 6.20
N TYR A 181 13.66 17.76 5.53
CA TYR A 181 13.79 18.30 4.18
C TYR A 181 13.84 19.84 4.28
N GLY A 182 15.04 20.41 4.18
CA GLY A 182 15.24 21.83 4.50
C GLY A 182 14.81 22.09 5.94
N ASP A 183 13.94 23.07 6.14
CA ASP A 183 13.42 23.46 7.46
C ASP A 183 12.26 22.58 7.96
N LYS A 184 11.76 21.67 7.12
CA LYS A 184 10.64 20.81 7.49
C LYS A 184 11.14 19.52 8.12
N THR A 185 10.99 19.38 9.43
CA THR A 185 11.23 18.13 10.15
C THR A 185 10.20 17.09 9.80
N VAL A 186 10.67 15.85 9.53
CA VAL A 186 9.82 14.68 9.25
C VAL A 186 9.67 13.83 10.50
N PHE A 187 10.76 13.53 11.18
CA PHE A 187 10.78 12.86 12.48
C PHE A 187 12.08 13.20 13.24
N GLU A 188 12.00 13.12 14.56
CA GLU A 188 13.11 13.34 15.48
C GLU A 188 13.15 12.26 16.54
N GLY A 189 14.37 11.86 16.93
CA GLY A 189 14.60 10.95 18.06
C GLY A 189 14.04 9.54 17.84
N LEU A 190 13.89 9.07 16.60
CA LEU A 190 13.30 7.77 16.31
C LEU A 190 14.27 6.64 16.65
N ASP A 191 13.83 5.74 17.54
CA ASP A 191 14.49 4.48 17.85
C ASP A 191 13.66 3.32 17.30
N ALA A 192 14.31 2.38 16.59
CA ALA A 192 13.65 1.20 16.07
C ALA A 192 14.64 0.05 15.88
N ASP A 193 14.16 -1.19 16.12
CA ASP A 193 14.88 -2.44 15.92
C ASP A 193 14.14 -3.35 14.95
N PHE A 194 14.89 -3.93 14.02
CA PHE A 194 14.43 -4.86 13.02
C PHE A 194 15.22 -6.17 13.14
N PRO A 195 14.71 -7.14 13.92
CA PRO A 195 15.41 -8.39 14.18
C PRO A 195 15.51 -9.29 12.95
N ALA A 196 16.57 -10.08 12.89
CA ALA A 196 16.67 -11.17 11.91
C ALA A 196 15.56 -12.21 12.16
N GLY A 197 15.04 -12.80 11.08
CA GLY A 197 14.00 -13.82 11.17
C GLY A 197 12.59 -13.30 11.50
N GLN A 198 12.41 -11.99 11.54
CA GLN A 198 11.11 -11.39 11.89
C GLN A 198 10.61 -10.43 10.80
N ILE A 199 9.28 -10.31 10.74
CA ILE A 199 8.58 -9.34 9.89
C ILE A 199 8.09 -8.20 10.78
N THR A 200 8.66 -7.01 10.58
CA THR A 200 8.25 -5.78 11.27
C THR A 200 7.40 -4.94 10.37
N CYS A 201 6.15 -4.70 10.72
CA CYS A 201 5.28 -3.75 10.02
C CYS A 201 5.47 -2.34 10.56
N ILE A 202 5.53 -1.36 9.64
CA ILE A 202 5.53 0.08 9.93
C ILE A 202 4.19 0.65 9.49
N ALA A 203 3.37 1.04 10.45
CA ALA A 203 2.11 1.73 10.24
C ALA A 203 2.23 3.23 10.51
N GLY A 204 1.20 3.99 10.16
CA GLY A 204 1.12 5.44 10.42
C GLY A 204 0.36 6.16 9.31
N VAL A 205 -0.22 7.31 9.60
CA VAL A 205 -0.99 8.10 8.63
C VAL A 205 -0.13 8.54 7.44
N ASN A 206 -0.78 8.95 6.36
CA ASN A 206 -0.08 9.52 5.20
C ASN A 206 0.67 10.79 5.61
N GLY A 207 1.93 10.90 5.19
CA GLY A 207 2.81 12.00 5.60
C GLY A 207 3.55 11.80 6.91
N ALA A 208 3.36 10.70 7.65
CA ALA A 208 4.11 10.40 8.88
C ALA A 208 5.61 10.11 8.69
N GLY A 209 6.10 10.08 7.46
CA GLY A 209 7.51 9.87 7.18
C GLY A 209 7.92 8.43 6.89
N LYS A 210 6.97 7.49 6.70
CA LYS A 210 7.25 6.06 6.47
C LYS A 210 8.22 5.82 5.29
N THR A 211 7.92 6.34 4.12
CA THR A 211 8.80 6.24 2.93
C THR A 211 10.15 6.94 3.15
N THR A 212 10.18 8.04 3.93
CA THR A 212 11.43 8.71 4.30
C THR A 212 12.28 7.84 5.21
N LEU A 213 11.66 7.18 6.20
CA LEU A 213 12.35 6.20 7.05
C LEU A 213 12.93 5.05 6.23
N VAL A 214 12.13 4.44 5.35
CA VAL A 214 12.59 3.39 4.43
C VAL A 214 13.81 3.85 3.62
N ARG A 215 13.76 5.02 3.02
CA ARG A 215 14.89 5.59 2.25
C ARG A 215 16.12 5.82 3.11
N ALA A 216 15.96 6.26 4.35
CA ALA A 216 17.07 6.42 5.29
C ALA A 216 17.68 5.07 5.67
N LEU A 217 16.86 4.07 6.02
CA LEU A 217 17.30 2.71 6.36
C LEU A 217 18.06 2.06 5.20
N CYS A 218 17.57 2.14 3.96
CA CYS A 218 18.25 1.64 2.76
C CYS A 218 19.49 2.44 2.36
N GLY A 219 19.80 3.58 3.01
CA GLY A 219 20.90 4.44 2.61
C GLY A 219 20.66 5.24 1.33
N LEU A 220 19.40 5.37 0.88
CA LEU A 220 19.00 6.19 -0.27
C LEU A 220 18.89 7.67 0.11
N ALA A 221 18.55 7.96 1.36
CA ALA A 221 18.55 9.31 1.93
C ALA A 221 19.51 9.40 3.11
N ALA A 222 20.08 10.59 3.34
CA ALA A 222 20.93 10.85 4.49
C ALA A 222 20.07 11.40 5.62
N PRO A 223 20.04 10.78 6.81
CA PRO A 223 19.40 11.38 7.98
C PRO A 223 20.15 12.65 8.41
N SER A 224 19.43 13.58 9.06
CA SER A 224 20.00 14.80 9.63
C SER A 224 20.73 14.57 10.95
N GLY A 225 20.42 13.45 11.64
CA GLY A 225 21.04 13.05 12.90
C GLY A 225 20.77 11.60 13.26
N GLY A 226 21.42 11.11 14.30
CA GLY A 226 21.29 9.74 14.78
C GLY A 226 22.18 8.73 14.07
N THR A 227 22.01 7.46 14.41
CA THR A 227 22.83 6.35 13.89
C THR A 227 21.95 5.22 13.38
N ILE A 228 22.34 4.64 12.25
CA ILE A 228 21.76 3.38 11.74
C ILE A 228 22.85 2.32 11.75
N SER A 229 22.54 1.16 12.35
CA SER A 229 23.48 0.05 12.54
C SER A 229 23.01 -1.21 11.82
N LEU A 230 23.95 -1.98 11.30
CA LEU A 230 23.77 -3.35 10.79
C LEU A 230 24.54 -4.29 11.71
N ASP A 231 23.90 -5.34 12.20
CA ASP A 231 24.47 -6.33 13.14
C ASP A 231 25.22 -5.63 14.30
N GLY A 232 24.55 -4.64 14.93
CA GLY A 232 25.07 -3.88 16.06
C GLY A 232 26.19 -2.88 15.74
N ARG A 233 26.61 -2.74 14.46
CA ARG A 233 27.70 -1.82 14.06
C ARG A 233 27.18 -0.67 13.23
N PRO A 234 27.59 0.60 13.49
CA PRO A 234 27.22 1.73 12.66
C PRO A 234 27.53 1.47 11.19
N ALA A 235 26.55 1.68 10.32
CA ALA A 235 26.63 1.34 8.90
C ALA A 235 26.58 2.59 8.02
N SER A 236 27.55 2.71 7.11
CA SER A 236 27.57 3.74 6.09
C SER A 236 26.42 3.57 5.09
N ARG A 237 26.09 4.64 4.37
CA ARG A 237 25.05 4.58 3.30
C ARG A 237 25.34 3.49 2.26
N ARG A 238 26.63 3.29 1.89
CA ARG A 238 27.05 2.26 0.93
C ARG A 238 26.79 0.85 1.47
N GLN A 239 27.12 0.60 2.72
CA GLN A 239 26.87 -0.70 3.38
C GLN A 239 25.37 -1.00 3.46
N ARG A 240 24.54 -0.02 3.87
CA ARG A 240 23.09 -0.20 3.91
C ARG A 240 22.49 -0.48 2.53
N ARG A 241 22.93 0.24 1.47
CA ARG A 241 22.49 -0.06 0.09
C ARG A 241 22.87 -1.45 -0.38
N ALA A 242 24.01 -1.95 0.05
CA ALA A 242 24.44 -3.32 -0.27
C ALA A 242 23.66 -4.39 0.52
N ALA A 243 23.25 -4.08 1.76
CA ALA A 243 22.56 -5.01 2.65
C ALA A 243 21.02 -5.03 2.46
N CYS A 244 20.43 -4.00 1.86
CA CYS A 244 18.97 -3.87 1.73
C CYS A 244 18.51 -4.18 0.32
N ALA A 245 17.48 -5.03 0.19
CA ALA A 245 16.61 -5.10 -0.99
C ALA A 245 15.36 -4.25 -0.72
N LEU A 246 15.00 -3.39 -1.66
CA LEU A 246 13.84 -2.51 -1.56
C LEU A 246 12.82 -2.82 -2.65
N VAL A 247 11.59 -3.10 -2.27
CA VAL A 247 10.41 -3.14 -3.14
C VAL A 247 9.67 -1.83 -2.95
N MET A 248 9.59 -1.03 -4.01
CA MET A 248 8.95 0.29 -3.98
C MET A 248 7.45 0.16 -4.26
N GLN A 249 6.67 1.12 -3.78
CA GLN A 249 5.24 1.22 -4.04
C GLN A 249 4.90 1.25 -5.55
N ASP A 250 5.64 2.04 -6.35
CA ASP A 250 5.52 2.04 -7.81
C ASP A 250 6.48 0.98 -8.41
N THR A 251 5.98 -0.23 -8.57
CA THR A 251 6.75 -1.37 -9.09
C THR A 251 7.20 -1.17 -10.54
N GLY A 252 6.46 -0.39 -11.34
CA GLY A 252 6.83 -0.11 -12.72
C GLY A 252 8.17 0.62 -12.87
N ARG A 253 8.59 1.36 -11.85
CA ARG A 253 9.88 2.06 -11.81
C ARG A 253 11.07 1.19 -11.42
N GLN A 254 10.84 -0.09 -11.09
CA GLN A 254 11.88 -1.03 -10.67
C GLN A 254 12.14 -2.13 -11.69
N LEU A 255 11.40 -2.16 -12.79
CA LEU A 255 11.50 -3.19 -13.82
C LEU A 255 12.31 -2.64 -15.00
N PHE A 256 13.46 -3.24 -15.25
CA PHE A 256 14.46 -2.75 -16.21
C PHE A 256 14.82 -3.76 -17.29
N SER A 257 14.53 -5.05 -17.07
CA SER A 257 14.86 -6.12 -18.03
C SER A 257 13.78 -6.28 -19.10
N ASP A 258 14.13 -6.91 -20.20
CA ASP A 258 13.20 -7.28 -21.28
C ASP A 258 12.40 -8.57 -20.97
N THR A 259 12.86 -9.38 -19.99
CA THR A 259 12.24 -10.65 -19.61
C THR A 259 12.12 -10.78 -18.09
N LEU A 260 11.19 -11.63 -17.64
CA LEU A 260 11.02 -11.91 -16.21
C LEU A 260 12.26 -12.59 -15.62
N ALA A 261 12.84 -13.54 -16.34
CA ALA A 261 14.07 -14.23 -15.92
C ALA A 261 15.25 -13.24 -15.80
N GLY A 262 15.39 -12.31 -16.76
CA GLY A 262 16.38 -11.25 -16.71
C GLY A 262 16.23 -10.33 -15.49
N GLU A 263 14.99 -10.04 -15.10
CA GLU A 263 14.71 -9.20 -13.91
C GLU A 263 15.22 -9.85 -12.62
N LEU A 264 15.11 -11.17 -12.48
CA LEU A 264 15.61 -11.90 -11.32
C LEU A 264 17.14 -11.85 -11.20
N THR A 265 17.85 -11.71 -12.32
CA THR A 265 19.33 -11.68 -12.34
C THR A 265 19.90 -10.32 -11.98
N ILE A 266 19.09 -9.27 -11.97
CA ILE A 266 19.53 -7.93 -11.57
C ILE A 266 19.90 -7.93 -10.09
N GLY A 267 21.21 -7.91 -9.78
CA GLY A 267 21.72 -7.97 -8.40
C GLY A 267 21.77 -9.36 -7.77
N ALA A 268 21.48 -10.42 -8.55
CA ALA A 268 21.49 -11.82 -8.12
C ALA A 268 21.92 -12.72 -9.29
N SER A 269 23.22 -12.68 -9.64
CA SER A 269 23.78 -13.38 -10.80
C SER A 269 23.62 -14.90 -10.76
N ASP A 270 23.34 -15.48 -9.61
CA ASP A 270 23.09 -16.90 -9.38
C ASP A 270 21.61 -17.31 -9.53
N ALA A 271 20.70 -16.35 -9.70
CA ALA A 271 19.27 -16.61 -9.95
C ALA A 271 18.97 -16.89 -11.43
N THR A 272 19.79 -17.74 -12.07
CA THR A 272 19.69 -18.14 -13.48
C THR A 272 19.25 -19.60 -13.62
N GLY A 273 18.81 -19.99 -14.81
CA GLY A 273 18.44 -21.36 -15.13
C GLY A 273 17.36 -21.91 -14.20
N GLU A 274 17.51 -23.14 -13.74
CA GLU A 274 16.51 -23.86 -12.91
C GLU A 274 16.14 -23.12 -11.62
N ALA A 275 17.10 -22.44 -10.98
CA ALA A 275 16.82 -21.65 -9.77
C ALA A 275 15.93 -20.44 -10.05
N GLY A 276 16.12 -19.76 -11.18
CA GLY A 276 15.27 -18.66 -11.62
C GLY A 276 13.87 -19.13 -12.02
N GLU A 277 13.78 -20.26 -12.74
CA GLU A 277 12.51 -20.86 -13.14
C GLU A 277 11.68 -21.29 -11.91
N GLN A 278 12.32 -21.94 -10.93
CA GLN A 278 11.67 -22.32 -9.68
C GLN A 278 11.17 -21.08 -8.92
N LEU A 279 11.96 -20.02 -8.90
CA LEU A 279 11.56 -18.79 -8.24
C LEU A 279 10.35 -18.14 -8.94
N LEU A 280 10.32 -18.11 -10.28
CA LEU A 280 9.13 -17.67 -11.02
C LEU A 280 7.91 -18.56 -10.75
N ALA A 281 8.11 -19.87 -10.62
CA ALA A 281 7.04 -20.81 -10.29
C ALA A 281 6.47 -20.58 -8.88
N ASP A 282 7.32 -20.31 -7.89
CA ASP A 282 6.91 -19.98 -6.52
C ASP A 282 5.99 -18.75 -6.45
N PHE A 283 6.09 -17.85 -7.44
CA PHE A 283 5.28 -16.63 -7.57
C PHE A 283 4.17 -16.72 -8.61
N ASP A 284 3.90 -17.92 -9.16
CA ASP A 284 2.93 -18.12 -10.25
C ASP A 284 3.20 -17.22 -11.47
N LEU A 285 4.47 -17.12 -11.86
CA LEU A 285 4.94 -16.31 -13.00
C LEU A 285 5.67 -17.12 -14.08
N ALA A 286 5.93 -18.42 -13.84
CA ALA A 286 6.71 -19.26 -14.77
C ALA A 286 6.11 -19.30 -16.18
N HIS A 287 4.78 -19.32 -16.30
CA HIS A 287 4.06 -19.31 -17.59
C HIS A 287 4.16 -17.98 -18.36
N LEU A 288 4.79 -16.96 -17.76
CA LEU A 288 4.97 -15.62 -18.33
C LEU A 288 6.44 -15.29 -18.59
N GLY A 289 7.36 -16.27 -18.43
CA GLY A 289 8.81 -16.07 -18.41
C GLY A 289 9.39 -15.24 -19.54
N ASP A 290 8.86 -15.42 -20.76
CA ASP A 290 9.32 -14.71 -21.97
C ASP A 290 8.62 -13.36 -22.21
N ARG A 291 7.67 -12.98 -21.34
CA ARG A 291 7.00 -11.69 -21.50
C ARG A 291 7.85 -10.55 -21.00
N HIS A 292 7.65 -9.38 -21.62
CA HIS A 292 8.24 -8.15 -21.12
C HIS A 292 7.58 -7.75 -19.78
N PRO A 293 8.34 -7.44 -18.71
CA PRO A 293 7.81 -7.12 -17.39
C PRO A 293 6.76 -6.00 -17.38
N LEU A 294 6.90 -4.99 -18.25
CA LEU A 294 5.92 -3.88 -18.33
C LEU A 294 4.56 -4.32 -18.91
N SER A 295 4.48 -5.47 -19.60
CA SER A 295 3.21 -6.01 -20.12
C SER A 295 2.38 -6.74 -19.07
N LEU A 296 2.92 -6.94 -17.88
CA LEU A 296 2.26 -7.63 -16.78
C LEU A 296 1.16 -6.77 -16.15
N SER A 297 0.16 -7.42 -15.55
CA SER A 297 -0.80 -6.74 -14.68
C SER A 297 -0.12 -6.17 -13.42
N GLY A 298 -0.77 -5.24 -12.72
CA GLY A 298 -0.23 -4.65 -11.48
C GLY A 298 0.19 -5.71 -10.45
N GLY A 299 -0.67 -6.69 -10.16
CA GLY A 299 -0.38 -7.78 -9.23
C GLY A 299 0.76 -8.70 -9.70
N GLN A 300 0.87 -8.96 -11.03
CA GLN A 300 1.99 -9.73 -11.59
C GLN A 300 3.32 -8.97 -11.45
N LYS A 301 3.34 -7.65 -11.73
CA LYS A 301 4.52 -6.80 -11.50
C LYS A 301 4.95 -6.82 -10.03
N GLN A 302 3.98 -6.73 -9.12
CA GLN A 302 4.25 -6.78 -7.68
C GLN A 302 4.94 -8.09 -7.28
N ARG A 303 4.41 -9.24 -7.73
CA ARG A 303 5.01 -10.54 -7.47
C ARG A 303 6.42 -10.67 -8.06
N LEU A 304 6.63 -10.16 -9.28
CA LEU A 304 7.94 -10.19 -9.93
C LEU A 304 8.99 -9.39 -9.14
N VAL A 305 8.66 -8.17 -8.69
CA VAL A 305 9.61 -7.35 -7.91
C VAL A 305 9.92 -8.00 -6.55
N ILE A 306 8.95 -8.64 -5.91
CA ILE A 306 9.19 -9.40 -4.67
C ILE A 306 10.08 -10.63 -4.94
N ALA A 307 9.85 -11.34 -6.04
CA ALA A 307 10.69 -12.46 -6.47
C ALA A 307 12.13 -11.99 -6.72
N ALA A 308 12.31 -10.87 -7.42
CA ALA A 308 13.62 -10.28 -7.66
C ALA A 308 14.31 -9.85 -6.34
N ALA A 309 13.58 -9.26 -5.41
CA ALA A 309 14.11 -8.92 -4.08
C ALA A 309 14.59 -10.17 -3.33
N ARG A 310 13.79 -11.28 -3.33
CA ARG A 310 14.18 -12.57 -2.74
C ARG A 310 15.41 -13.17 -3.41
N ALA A 311 15.52 -13.07 -4.74
CA ALA A 311 16.67 -13.56 -5.50
C ALA A 311 17.99 -12.99 -4.98
N THR A 312 18.01 -11.73 -4.54
CA THR A 312 19.22 -11.05 -4.04
C THR A 312 19.77 -11.63 -2.75
N ARG A 313 19.01 -12.44 -1.98
CA ARG A 313 19.37 -13.01 -0.67
C ARG A 313 19.98 -11.99 0.30
N ARG A 314 19.51 -10.73 0.24
CA ARG A 314 20.02 -9.67 1.12
C ARG A 314 19.53 -9.84 2.55
N PRO A 315 20.34 -9.48 3.56
CA PRO A 315 19.99 -9.66 4.97
C PRO A 315 18.85 -8.77 5.44
N VAL A 316 18.48 -7.75 4.69
CA VAL A 316 17.35 -6.86 4.97
C VAL A 316 16.49 -6.72 3.72
N VAL A 317 15.20 -7.00 3.84
CA VAL A 317 14.22 -6.83 2.75
C VAL A 317 13.15 -5.85 3.20
N ILE A 318 12.97 -4.79 2.45
CA ILE A 318 12.02 -3.72 2.76
C ILE A 318 10.99 -3.61 1.66
N LEU A 319 9.70 -3.57 2.02
CA LEU A 319 8.59 -3.44 1.09
C LEU A 319 7.76 -2.20 1.46
N ASP A 320 7.52 -1.33 0.48
CA ASP A 320 6.69 -0.13 0.65
C ASP A 320 5.35 -0.36 -0.06
N GLU A 321 4.27 -0.55 0.72
CA GLU A 321 2.88 -0.83 0.28
C GLU A 321 2.75 -2.02 -0.70
N PRO A 322 3.17 -3.24 -0.30
CA PRO A 322 3.26 -4.38 -1.23
C PRO A 322 1.90 -5.02 -1.59
N THR A 323 0.79 -4.56 -1.05
CA THR A 323 -0.55 -5.17 -1.25
C THR A 323 -1.55 -4.27 -1.96
N SER A 324 -1.08 -3.19 -2.59
CA SER A 324 -1.94 -2.33 -3.39
C SER A 324 -2.49 -3.08 -4.60
N GLY A 325 -3.83 -3.10 -4.79
CA GLY A 325 -4.48 -3.80 -5.89
C GLY A 325 -4.34 -5.34 -5.86
N VAL A 326 -4.17 -5.95 -4.68
CA VAL A 326 -3.94 -7.39 -4.52
C VAL A 326 -5.17 -8.06 -3.91
N ASP A 327 -5.64 -9.15 -4.55
CA ASP A 327 -6.70 -10.01 -4.04
C ASP A 327 -6.23 -10.91 -2.86
N ALA A 328 -7.15 -11.67 -2.26
CA ALA A 328 -6.82 -12.50 -1.09
C ALA A 328 -5.84 -13.63 -1.42
N ARG A 329 -5.93 -14.28 -2.59
CA ARG A 329 -5.04 -15.40 -2.96
C ARG A 329 -3.59 -14.91 -3.13
N HIS A 330 -3.43 -13.75 -3.75
CA HIS A 330 -2.13 -13.12 -3.93
C HIS A 330 -1.58 -12.58 -2.61
N LEU A 331 -2.44 -12.06 -1.72
CA LEU A 331 -2.06 -11.64 -0.37
C LEU A 331 -1.48 -12.83 0.43
N ASP A 332 -2.13 -14.00 0.40
CA ASP A 332 -1.64 -15.21 1.05
C ASP A 332 -0.28 -15.64 0.47
N SER A 333 -0.10 -15.57 -0.85
CA SER A 333 1.16 -15.88 -1.52
C SER A 333 2.29 -14.93 -1.11
N ILE A 334 2.03 -13.61 -1.06
CA ILE A 334 2.99 -12.61 -0.60
C ILE A 334 3.36 -12.89 0.86
N THR A 335 2.37 -13.10 1.72
CA THR A 335 2.56 -13.41 3.14
C THR A 335 3.45 -14.63 3.35
N ALA A 336 3.17 -15.73 2.65
CA ALA A 336 3.96 -16.95 2.71
C ALA A 336 5.41 -16.72 2.24
N THR A 337 5.59 -15.89 1.21
CA THR A 337 6.93 -15.55 0.71
C THR A 337 7.72 -14.72 1.70
N LEU A 338 7.09 -13.69 2.30
CA LEU A 338 7.78 -12.86 3.30
C LEU A 338 8.16 -13.70 4.53
N ARG A 339 7.31 -14.65 4.91
CA ARG A 339 7.64 -15.59 5.99
C ARG A 339 8.86 -16.42 5.65
N ARG A 340 8.96 -17.01 4.44
CA ARG A 340 10.16 -17.75 4.00
C ARG A 340 11.41 -16.88 4.03
N ILE A 341 11.34 -15.64 3.52
CA ILE A 341 12.47 -14.69 3.56
C ILE A 341 12.91 -14.43 5.01
N ALA A 342 11.97 -14.27 5.92
CA ALA A 342 12.29 -14.12 7.35
C ALA A 342 12.89 -15.41 7.92
N ASP A 343 12.31 -16.59 7.66
CA ASP A 343 12.81 -17.87 8.13
C ASP A 343 14.23 -18.20 7.59
N GLU A 344 14.59 -17.66 6.42
CA GLU A 344 15.95 -17.69 5.86
C GLU A 344 16.93 -16.75 6.62
N GLY A 345 16.47 -16.01 7.64
CA GLY A 345 17.27 -15.16 8.52
C GLY A 345 17.34 -13.69 8.15
N ALA A 346 16.58 -13.24 7.14
CA ALA A 346 16.49 -11.82 6.82
C ALA A 346 15.62 -11.06 7.82
N ALA A 347 15.94 -9.77 8.05
CA ALA A 347 14.99 -8.84 8.66
C ALA A 347 14.05 -8.33 7.57
N VAL A 348 12.75 -8.58 7.71
CA VAL A 348 11.73 -8.12 6.76
C VAL A 348 11.01 -6.91 7.34
N ILE A 349 10.97 -5.82 6.59
CA ILE A 349 10.31 -4.56 6.99
C ILE A 349 9.22 -4.28 5.98
N VAL A 350 8.00 -4.09 6.45
CA VAL A 350 6.83 -3.82 5.60
C VAL A 350 6.19 -2.51 6.01
N VAL A 351 6.16 -1.55 5.12
CA VAL A 351 5.31 -0.36 5.29
C VAL A 351 3.94 -0.67 4.70
N THR A 352 2.88 -0.55 5.49
CA THR A 352 1.54 -0.81 4.98
C THR A 352 0.43 -0.13 5.79
N HIS A 353 -0.67 0.19 5.08
CA HIS A 353 -1.95 0.57 5.65
C HIS A 353 -2.96 -0.58 5.62
N ASP A 354 -2.55 -1.75 5.17
CA ASP A 354 -3.36 -2.93 5.02
C ASP A 354 -3.36 -3.77 6.30
N GLY A 355 -4.37 -3.55 7.15
CA GLY A 355 -4.47 -4.25 8.43
C GLY A 355 -4.67 -5.76 8.28
N GLU A 356 -5.37 -6.25 7.23
CA GLU A 356 -5.51 -7.68 6.96
C GLU A 356 -4.16 -8.31 6.65
N PHE A 357 -3.36 -7.65 5.82
CA PHE A 357 -2.02 -8.10 5.49
C PHE A 357 -1.07 -8.07 6.71
N ALA A 358 -1.07 -6.95 7.44
CA ALA A 358 -0.25 -6.84 8.65
C ALA A 358 -0.60 -7.91 9.68
N ALA A 359 -1.90 -8.14 9.94
CA ALA A 359 -2.37 -9.19 10.85
C ALA A 359 -1.97 -10.60 10.37
N ALA A 360 -1.87 -10.81 9.06
CA ALA A 360 -1.47 -12.10 8.49
C ALA A 360 0.04 -12.37 8.60
N CYS A 361 0.90 -11.35 8.52
CA CYS A 361 2.35 -11.56 8.40
C CYS A 361 3.20 -10.99 9.55
N ALA A 362 2.78 -9.92 10.23
CA ALA A 362 3.63 -9.18 11.15
C ALA A 362 3.92 -9.93 12.46
N ASP A 363 5.18 -9.94 12.86
CA ASP A 363 5.62 -10.34 14.19
C ASP A 363 5.70 -9.13 15.12
N ARG A 364 6.01 -7.94 14.56
CA ARG A 364 6.17 -6.68 15.28
C ARG A 364 5.47 -5.55 14.55
N LEU A 365 5.06 -4.53 15.31
CA LEU A 365 4.47 -3.31 14.78
C LEU A 365 5.23 -2.08 15.31
N ILE A 366 5.52 -1.15 14.40
CA ILE A 366 6.01 0.19 14.73
C ILE A 366 4.99 1.18 14.16
N THR A 367 4.43 2.04 15.01
CA THR A 367 3.51 3.10 14.56
C THR A 367 4.26 4.43 14.51
N LEU A 368 4.33 5.02 13.31
CA LEU A 368 4.87 6.37 13.13
C LEU A 368 3.75 7.40 13.25
N THR A 369 3.94 8.32 14.19
CA THR A 369 3.08 9.51 14.31
C THR A 369 3.73 10.69 13.59
N PRO A 370 2.95 11.56 12.92
CA PRO A 370 3.49 12.78 12.35
C PRO A 370 4.17 13.60 13.43
N HIS A 371 5.33 14.19 13.12
CA HIS A 371 5.95 15.17 14.00
C HIS A 371 5.02 16.39 14.09
N SER A 372 4.35 16.55 15.23
CA SER A 372 3.54 17.75 15.49
C SER A 372 4.50 18.90 15.74
N VAL A 373 4.65 19.78 14.76
CA VAL A 373 5.24 21.10 15.02
C VAL A 373 4.29 21.79 15.99
N ALA A 374 4.69 21.92 17.25
CA ALA A 374 4.00 22.80 18.17
C ALA A 374 4.08 24.22 17.58
N HIS A 375 2.93 24.77 17.21
CA HIS A 375 2.79 26.15 16.78
C HIS A 375 2.74 27.04 18.01
#